data_527e93598cf53fd77af0ee25eb25ef51
#
_entry.id   527e93598cf53fd77af0ee25eb25ef51
#
_cell.length_a   1.000
_cell.length_b   1.000
_cell.length_c   1.000
_cell.angle_alpha   90.00
_cell.angle_beta   90.00
_cell.angle_gamma   90.00
#
_symmetry.space_group_name_H-M   'P 1'
#
loop_
_entity.id
_entity.type
_entity.pdbx_description
1 polymer ?
#
loop_
_entity_poly.entity_id
_entity_poly.type
_entity_poly.pdbx_seq_one_letter_code
_entity_poly.pdbx_strand_id
1 'polypeptide(L)'
;QPSPDELFINIHCGREKYRLYLSANTNHAGVYLTEEKSANPQNPPGFCMLLRKHLQSARIREIRQVDSERIIEICTDATNELGFSVKHRLIIEIMGRHSNILLVDIESGKIADCIKRISGDVNRYRQTLPGLLYVAPPSQGKISYFDLTPEKYREAVTAAGFADNPEKALVRAISGISPVMAAEILFCAAGSREDPLSASYRE
;
A
#
# COMPACT_ATOMS: atom_id res chain seq x y z
N GLN A 1 0.05 -0.92 19.27
CA GLN A 1 0.29 -2.20 18.56
C GLN A 1 -0.35 -3.30 19.38
N PRO A 2 -1.65 -3.60 19.15
CA PRO A 2 -2.38 -4.60 19.91
C PRO A 2 -2.00 -6.03 19.54
N SER A 3 -1.56 -6.24 18.30
CA SER A 3 -1.08 -7.53 17.79
C SER A 3 0.24 -7.37 17.03
N PRO A 4 0.93 -8.46 16.69
CA PRO A 4 2.19 -8.40 15.97
C PRO A 4 2.12 -7.62 14.65
N ASP A 5 0.99 -7.70 13.93
CA ASP A 5 0.82 -7.19 12.59
C ASP A 5 -0.05 -5.91 12.51
N GLU A 6 -0.48 -5.35 13.65
CA GLU A 6 -1.46 -4.25 13.69
C GLU A 6 -1.00 -3.07 14.51
N LEU A 7 -1.33 -1.88 14.07
CA LEU A 7 -1.00 -0.62 14.72
C LEU A 7 -2.22 0.30 14.78
N PHE A 8 -2.34 1.05 15.87
CA PHE A 8 -3.22 2.22 15.96
C PHE A 8 -2.38 3.48 16.13
N ILE A 9 -2.64 4.49 15.31
CA ILE A 9 -2.02 5.80 15.41
C ILE A 9 -3.13 6.81 15.74
N ASN A 10 -2.97 7.53 16.85
CA ASN A 10 -3.87 8.62 17.19
C ASN A 10 -3.36 9.90 16.53
N ILE A 11 -4.21 10.52 15.73
CA ILE A 11 -3.92 11.74 14.99
C ILE A 11 -4.77 12.86 15.60
N HIS A 12 -4.16 14.03 15.80
CA HIS A 12 -4.84 15.22 16.29
C HIS A 12 -4.82 16.29 15.19
N CYS A 13 -5.98 16.81 14.83
CA CYS A 13 -6.15 17.88 13.86
C CYS A 13 -7.02 18.99 14.48
N GLY A 14 -6.37 20.02 15.01
CA GLY A 14 -7.06 21.05 15.77
C GLY A 14 -7.75 20.48 17.00
N ARG A 15 -9.09 20.55 17.03
CA ARG A 15 -9.91 19.99 18.13
C ARG A 15 -10.34 18.54 17.89
N GLU A 16 -10.14 18.04 16.69
CA GLU A 16 -10.57 16.71 16.28
C GLU A 16 -9.50 15.66 16.57
N LYS A 17 -9.95 14.46 16.87
CA LYS A 17 -9.09 13.30 17.14
C LYS A 17 -9.52 12.16 16.23
N TYR A 18 -8.58 11.63 15.49
CA TYR A 18 -8.78 10.49 14.63
C TYR A 18 -7.94 9.33 15.11
N ARG A 19 -8.42 8.13 14.89
CA ARG A 19 -7.67 6.90 15.09
C ARG A 19 -7.48 6.20 13.77
N LEU A 20 -6.25 6.12 13.31
CA LEU A 20 -5.86 5.40 12.11
C LEU A 20 -5.46 3.98 12.48
N TYR A 21 -6.13 3.00 11.89
CA TYR A 21 -5.78 1.60 11.97
C TYR A 21 -4.92 1.22 10.77
N LEU A 22 -3.83 0.50 11.04
CA LEU A 22 -2.90 -0.03 10.05
C LEU A 22 -2.74 -1.52 10.31
N SER A 23 -2.95 -2.35 9.30
CA SER A 23 -2.78 -3.78 9.40
C SER A 23 -1.90 -4.33 8.28
N ALA A 24 -0.88 -5.08 8.65
CA ALA A 24 -0.09 -5.92 7.75
C ALA A 24 -0.51 -7.40 7.84
N ASN A 25 -1.65 -7.70 8.45
CA ASN A 25 -2.16 -9.07 8.55
C ASN A 25 -2.42 -9.66 7.16
N THR A 26 -2.08 -10.91 6.98
CA THR A 26 -2.18 -11.59 5.66
C THR A 26 -3.60 -11.56 5.09
N ASN A 27 -4.61 -11.71 5.94
CA ASN A 27 -6.01 -11.83 5.53
C ASN A 27 -6.76 -10.50 5.62
N HIS A 28 -6.29 -9.58 6.47
CA HIS A 28 -6.98 -8.33 6.81
C HIS A 28 -6.05 -7.11 6.73
N ALA A 29 -5.16 -7.11 5.73
CA ALA A 29 -4.29 -5.96 5.51
C ALA A 29 -5.12 -4.74 5.05
N GLY A 30 -4.84 -3.59 5.63
CA GLY A 30 -5.57 -2.38 5.30
C GLY A 30 -5.17 -1.15 6.10
N VAL A 31 -5.69 0.00 5.67
CA VAL A 31 -5.53 1.30 6.33
C VAL A 31 -6.87 1.99 6.32
N TYR A 32 -7.40 2.35 7.50
CA TYR A 32 -8.66 3.07 7.62
C TYR A 32 -8.80 3.77 8.97
N LEU A 33 -9.71 4.72 9.05
CA LEU A 33 -10.08 5.37 10.30
C LEU A 33 -11.07 4.48 11.06
N THR A 34 -10.92 4.42 12.38
CA THR A 34 -11.78 3.61 13.24
C THR A 34 -12.00 4.26 14.60
N GLU A 35 -13.10 3.94 15.23
CA GLU A 35 -13.39 4.27 16.63
C GLU A 35 -13.10 3.09 17.59
N GLU A 36 -12.77 1.93 17.04
CA GLU A 36 -12.51 0.73 17.83
C GLU A 36 -11.36 0.92 18.79
N LYS A 37 -11.50 0.30 19.95
CA LYS A 37 -10.49 0.27 21.01
C LYS A 37 -10.03 -1.18 21.18
N SER A 38 -8.75 -1.41 21.02
CA SER A 38 -8.12 -2.70 21.33
C SER A 38 -7.27 -2.60 22.58
N ALA A 39 -7.24 -3.68 23.36
CA ALA A 39 -6.33 -3.80 24.47
C ALA A 39 -4.88 -3.82 23.96
N ASN A 40 -4.02 -3.05 24.59
CA ASN A 40 -2.59 -3.09 24.29
C ASN A 40 -1.88 -4.12 25.18
N PRO A 41 -0.83 -4.77 24.68
CA PRO A 41 0.00 -5.63 25.52
C PRO A 41 0.68 -4.82 26.63
N GLN A 42 0.97 -5.48 27.76
CA GLN A 42 1.67 -4.84 28.89
C GLN A 42 3.03 -4.30 28.45
N ASN A 43 3.76 -5.08 27.64
CA ASN A 43 5.04 -4.67 27.06
C ASN A 43 4.87 -4.31 25.59
N PRO A 44 5.02 -3.05 25.21
CA PRO A 44 4.90 -2.64 23.81
C PRO A 44 6.02 -3.26 22.97
N PRO A 45 5.71 -3.78 21.75
CA PRO A 45 6.71 -4.30 20.83
C PRO A 45 7.75 -3.24 20.41
N GLY A 46 8.95 -3.69 20.04
CA GLY A 46 10.07 -2.80 19.67
C GLY A 46 9.72 -1.83 18.53
N PHE A 47 9.01 -2.29 17.50
CA PHE A 47 8.57 -1.41 16.42
C PHE A 47 7.61 -0.31 16.90
N CYS A 48 6.71 -0.62 17.83
CA CYS A 48 5.84 0.38 18.45
C CYS A 48 6.65 1.44 19.21
N MET A 49 7.68 1.03 19.97
CA MET A 49 8.55 1.93 20.70
C MET A 49 9.35 2.83 19.75
N LEU A 50 9.84 2.28 18.66
CA LEU A 50 10.54 3.06 17.64
C LEU A 50 9.60 4.08 16.97
N LEU A 51 8.37 3.69 16.61
CA LEU A 51 7.39 4.62 16.08
C LEU A 51 7.06 5.75 17.07
N ARG A 52 6.92 5.43 18.36
CA ARG A 52 6.75 6.47 19.40
C ARG A 52 7.91 7.45 19.43
N LYS A 53 9.15 6.94 19.37
CA LYS A 53 10.35 7.78 19.37
C LYS A 53 10.38 8.77 18.20
N HIS A 54 9.97 8.32 17.00
CA HIS A 54 10.11 9.13 15.77
C HIS A 54 8.83 9.88 15.39
N LEU A 55 7.66 9.37 15.74
CA LEU A 55 6.37 9.93 15.28
C LEU A 55 5.58 10.60 16.40
N GLN A 56 5.95 10.44 17.68
CA GLN A 56 5.27 11.17 18.75
C GLN A 56 5.48 12.67 18.56
N SER A 57 4.37 13.42 18.49
CA SER A 57 4.38 14.86 18.21
C SER A 57 4.88 15.26 16.80
N ALA A 58 5.12 14.29 15.91
CA ALA A 58 5.42 14.57 14.52
C ALA A 58 4.21 15.18 13.81
N ARG A 59 4.45 16.03 12.82
CA ARG A 59 3.42 16.61 11.98
C ARG A 59 3.31 15.84 10.67
N ILE A 60 2.13 15.36 10.35
CA ILE A 60 1.84 14.79 9.02
C ILE A 60 1.87 15.93 8.01
N ARG A 61 2.64 15.76 6.94
CA ARG A 61 2.77 16.71 5.84
C ARG A 61 2.00 16.27 4.62
N GLU A 62 2.03 14.99 4.35
CA GLU A 62 1.42 14.42 3.17
C GLU A 62 0.96 12.99 3.47
N ILE A 63 -0.15 12.61 2.88
CA ILE A 63 -0.61 11.22 2.79
C ILE A 63 -0.89 10.98 1.32
N ARG A 64 -0.23 9.97 0.75
CA ARG A 64 -0.41 9.64 -0.67
C ARG A 64 -0.44 8.14 -0.91
N GLN A 65 -1.13 7.75 -1.95
CA GLN A 65 -1.00 6.43 -2.54
C GLN A 65 0.10 6.50 -3.62
N VAL A 66 0.94 5.48 -3.68
CA VAL A 66 2.00 5.40 -4.69
C VAL A 66 1.40 4.86 -5.98
N ASP A 67 1.27 5.71 -6.97
CA ASP A 67 0.69 5.41 -8.28
C ASP A 67 -0.64 4.62 -8.16
N SER A 68 -0.76 3.53 -8.92
CA SER A 68 -1.88 2.59 -8.82
C SER A 68 -1.59 1.40 -7.90
N GLU A 69 -0.52 1.46 -7.11
CA GLU A 69 -0.12 0.39 -6.22
C GLU A 69 -0.87 0.47 -4.88
N ARG A 70 -0.97 -0.65 -4.19
CA ARG A 70 -1.55 -0.73 -2.85
C ARG A 70 -0.51 -0.38 -1.79
N ILE A 71 0.12 0.77 -1.97
CA ILE A 71 1.13 1.33 -1.09
C ILE A 71 0.69 2.73 -0.68
N ILE A 72 0.60 2.95 0.62
CA ILE A 72 0.30 4.27 1.19
C ILE A 72 1.54 4.77 1.89
N GLU A 73 1.90 6.02 1.63
CA GLU A 73 2.98 6.73 2.31
C GLU A 73 2.40 7.87 3.14
N ILE A 74 2.80 7.93 4.41
CA ILE A 74 2.52 9.03 5.33
C ILE A 74 3.85 9.72 5.63
N CYS A 75 4.05 10.90 5.04
CA CYS A 75 5.24 11.72 5.26
C CYS A 75 5.07 12.58 6.50
N THR A 76 6.09 12.57 7.36
CA THR A 76 6.06 13.29 8.63
C THR A 76 7.33 14.12 8.84
N ASP A 77 7.16 15.26 9.51
CA ASP A 77 8.23 16.07 10.04
C ASP A 77 8.19 16.02 11.58
N ALA A 78 9.33 15.81 12.18
CA ALA A 78 9.52 15.85 13.61
C ALA A 78 10.78 16.68 13.96
N THR A 79 10.92 17.05 15.20
CA THR A 79 12.16 17.62 15.73
C THR A 79 12.77 16.60 16.67
N ASN A 80 14.03 16.25 16.46
CA ASN A 80 14.74 15.33 17.34
C ASN A 80 15.16 16.02 18.66
N GLU A 81 15.70 15.25 19.58
CA GLU A 81 16.16 15.74 20.91
C GLU A 81 17.23 16.83 20.82
N LEU A 82 17.96 16.91 19.72
CA LEU A 82 18.98 17.93 19.45
C LEU A 82 18.44 19.18 18.75
N GLY A 83 17.13 19.26 18.49
CA GLY A 83 16.49 20.38 17.82
C GLY A 83 16.54 20.35 16.30
N PHE A 84 17.10 19.30 15.66
CA PHE A 84 17.13 19.18 14.21
C PHE A 84 15.83 18.62 13.67
N SER A 85 15.41 19.15 12.51
CA SER A 85 14.28 18.60 11.75
C SER A 85 14.65 17.23 11.20
N VAL A 86 13.81 16.25 11.42
CA VAL A 86 13.94 14.88 10.88
C VAL A 86 12.66 14.52 10.16
N LYS A 87 12.81 13.90 8.99
CA LYS A 87 11.70 13.54 8.11
C LYS A 87 11.62 12.05 7.91
N HIS A 88 10.44 11.51 8.12
CA HIS A 88 10.21 10.08 7.94
C HIS A 88 9.04 9.82 7.00
N ARG A 89 9.07 8.67 6.33
CA ARG A 89 7.93 8.09 5.64
C ARG A 89 7.50 6.82 6.37
N LEU A 90 6.26 6.80 6.84
CA LEU A 90 5.61 5.56 7.25
C LEU A 90 4.97 4.97 6.00
N ILE A 91 5.48 3.83 5.56
CA ILE A 91 5.05 3.15 4.34
C ILE A 91 4.22 1.95 4.73
N ILE A 92 3.03 1.85 4.16
CA ILE A 92 2.10 0.75 4.39
C ILE A 92 1.87 0.04 3.06
N GLU A 93 2.34 -1.20 2.97
CA GLU A 93 2.20 -2.08 1.82
C GLU A 93 1.07 -3.08 2.06
N ILE A 94 0.03 -3.06 1.22
CA ILE A 94 -1.17 -3.89 1.36
C ILE A 94 -1.16 -4.96 0.26
N MET A 95 -0.42 -6.05 0.51
CA MET A 95 -0.12 -7.08 -0.50
C MET A 95 -0.34 -8.51 0.04
N GLY A 96 -1.42 -8.72 0.81
CA GLY A 96 -1.75 -10.01 1.40
C GLY A 96 -0.61 -10.53 2.29
N ARG A 97 -0.06 -11.70 2.01
CA ARG A 97 1.05 -12.29 2.79
C ARG A 97 2.33 -11.43 2.79
N HIS A 98 2.49 -10.57 1.80
CA HIS A 98 3.64 -9.67 1.67
C HIS A 98 3.38 -8.27 2.23
N SER A 99 2.24 -8.06 2.88
CA SER A 99 1.92 -6.80 3.54
C SER A 99 2.93 -6.49 4.64
N ASN A 100 3.33 -5.22 4.71
CA ASN A 100 4.29 -4.74 5.69
C ASN A 100 4.01 -3.28 6.07
N ILE A 101 4.54 -2.86 7.22
CA ILE A 101 4.53 -1.46 7.65
C ILE A 101 5.99 -1.12 8.00
N LEU A 102 6.53 -0.09 7.36
CA LEU A 102 7.93 0.30 7.49
C LEU A 102 8.04 1.78 7.82
N LEU A 103 8.98 2.12 8.70
CA LEU A 103 9.42 3.50 8.88
C LEU A 103 10.73 3.70 8.12
N VAL A 104 10.76 4.69 7.23
CA VAL A 104 11.91 5.01 6.38
C VAL A 104 12.33 6.45 6.66
N ASP A 105 13.61 6.66 6.89
CA ASP A 105 14.22 7.97 6.96
C ASP A 105 14.31 8.58 5.54
N ILE A 106 13.78 9.78 5.35
CA ILE A 106 13.69 10.38 4.01
C ILE A 106 15.06 10.78 3.46
N GLU A 107 15.96 11.25 4.31
CA GLU A 107 17.25 11.77 3.87
C GLU A 107 18.19 10.65 3.42
N SER A 108 18.27 9.57 4.19
CA SER A 108 19.12 8.44 3.88
C SER A 108 18.46 7.38 3.01
N GLY A 109 17.13 7.38 2.89
CA GLY A 109 16.35 6.32 2.24
C GLY A 109 16.38 4.98 2.98
N LYS A 110 16.94 4.93 4.19
CA LYS A 110 17.10 3.70 4.95
C LYS A 110 15.87 3.38 5.80
N ILE A 111 15.60 2.10 5.91
CA ILE A 111 14.57 1.57 6.82
C ILE A 111 15.04 1.76 8.25
N ALA A 112 14.32 2.54 9.04
CA ALA A 112 14.56 2.67 10.47
C ALA A 112 14.14 1.40 11.20
N ASP A 113 12.95 0.88 10.90
CA ASP A 113 12.47 -0.46 11.29
C ASP A 113 11.18 -0.80 10.52
N CYS A 114 10.68 -2.03 10.69
CA CYS A 114 9.47 -2.52 10.06
C CYS A 114 8.73 -3.50 10.98
N ILE A 115 7.43 -3.64 10.74
CA ILE A 115 6.59 -4.54 11.54
C ILE A 115 6.91 -6.01 11.24
N LYS A 116 7.26 -6.33 9.98
CA LYS A 116 7.74 -7.65 9.54
C LYS A 116 9.15 -7.53 8.99
N ARG A 117 10.12 -8.08 9.70
CA ARG A 117 11.52 -8.13 9.25
C ARG A 117 11.71 -9.32 8.31
N ILE A 118 12.07 -9.03 7.06
CA ILE A 118 12.26 -10.05 6.01
C ILE A 118 13.74 -10.05 5.63
N SER A 119 14.41 -11.17 5.94
CA SER A 119 15.82 -11.40 5.58
C SER A 119 15.95 -12.00 4.18
N GLY A 120 17.17 -12.06 3.68
CA GLY A 120 17.51 -12.67 2.39
C GLY A 120 17.20 -14.16 2.31
N ASP A 121 17.16 -14.86 3.44
CA ASP A 121 16.79 -16.28 3.49
C ASP A 121 15.29 -16.49 3.22
N VAL A 122 14.46 -15.52 3.63
CA VAL A 122 13.00 -15.54 3.42
C VAL A 122 12.64 -15.02 2.03
N ASN A 123 13.32 -13.95 1.59
CA ASN A 123 13.09 -13.34 0.28
C ASN A 123 14.41 -12.82 -0.30
N ARG A 124 14.93 -13.53 -1.30
CA ARG A 124 16.17 -13.15 -1.98
C ARG A 124 16.05 -11.90 -2.83
N TYR A 125 14.84 -11.57 -3.29
CA TYR A 125 14.61 -10.44 -4.17
C TYR A 125 14.54 -9.12 -3.42
N ARG A 126 13.91 -9.11 -2.24
CA ARG A 126 13.67 -7.90 -1.46
C ARG A 126 13.76 -8.18 0.03
N GLN A 127 14.66 -7.49 0.68
CA GLN A 127 14.83 -7.55 2.12
C GLN A 127 14.24 -6.31 2.77
N THR A 128 13.60 -6.48 3.94
CA THR A 128 13.09 -5.38 4.75
C THR A 128 13.65 -5.49 6.17
N LEU A 129 14.88 -4.99 6.32
CA LEU A 129 15.60 -5.00 7.60
C LEU A 129 16.05 -3.58 7.96
N PRO A 130 16.14 -3.24 9.25
CA PRO A 130 16.68 -1.98 9.70
C PRO A 130 18.07 -1.71 9.12
N GLY A 131 18.29 -0.47 8.69
CA GLY A 131 19.56 0.00 8.13
C GLY A 131 19.73 -0.25 6.62
N LEU A 132 18.94 -1.12 5.98
CA LEU A 132 18.94 -1.29 4.53
C LEU A 132 18.19 -0.16 3.83
N LEU A 133 18.56 0.12 2.58
CA LEU A 133 17.77 1.02 1.74
C LEU A 133 16.39 0.42 1.48
N TYR A 134 15.36 1.26 1.53
CA TYR A 134 14.03 0.85 1.12
C TYR A 134 14.00 0.65 -0.40
N VAL A 135 13.61 -0.53 -0.81
CA VAL A 135 13.34 -0.87 -2.21
C VAL A 135 11.85 -1.14 -2.33
N ALA A 136 11.19 -0.46 -3.26
CA ALA A 136 9.77 -0.70 -3.52
C ALA A 136 9.53 -2.13 -4.02
N PRO A 137 8.34 -2.70 -3.79
CA PRO A 137 7.96 -3.96 -4.42
C PRO A 137 8.14 -3.88 -5.94
N PRO A 138 8.48 -5.01 -6.60
CA PRO A 138 8.68 -5.01 -8.04
C PRO A 138 7.39 -4.62 -8.76
N SER A 139 7.51 -3.72 -9.72
CA SER A 139 6.39 -3.41 -10.61
C SER A 139 6.05 -4.66 -11.44
N GLN A 140 4.76 -4.87 -11.69
CA GLN A 140 4.31 -6.00 -12.50
C GLN A 140 4.39 -5.72 -14.02
N GLY A 141 5.01 -4.59 -14.42
CA GLY A 141 5.06 -4.16 -15.82
C GLY A 141 3.71 -3.74 -16.39
N LYS A 142 2.72 -3.48 -15.55
CA LYS A 142 1.39 -3.04 -15.92
C LYS A 142 1.37 -1.54 -16.17
N ILE A 143 0.47 -1.10 -17.04
CA ILE A 143 0.24 0.33 -17.27
C ILE A 143 -0.64 0.88 -16.14
N SER A 144 -0.25 2.01 -15.57
CA SER A 144 -1.10 2.73 -14.63
C SER A 144 -2.38 3.21 -15.34
N TYR A 145 -3.53 3.04 -14.70
CA TYR A 145 -4.79 3.54 -15.25
C TYR A 145 -4.81 5.07 -15.40
N PHE A 146 -3.98 5.79 -14.65
CA PHE A 146 -3.79 7.25 -14.81
C PHE A 146 -3.09 7.64 -16.11
N ASP A 147 -2.29 6.72 -16.68
CA ASP A 147 -1.51 6.95 -17.90
C ASP A 147 -2.15 6.32 -19.14
N LEU A 148 -3.37 5.77 -18.99
CA LEU A 148 -4.07 5.11 -20.09
C LEU A 148 -4.52 6.12 -21.15
N THR A 149 -4.11 5.85 -22.40
CA THR A 149 -4.74 6.38 -23.62
C THR A 149 -5.41 5.24 -24.37
N PRO A 150 -6.34 5.52 -25.30
CA PRO A 150 -6.96 4.48 -26.10
C PRO A 150 -5.95 3.58 -26.83
N GLU A 151 -4.85 4.14 -27.31
CA GLU A 151 -3.78 3.42 -28.00
C GLU A 151 -3.04 2.49 -27.07
N LYS A 152 -2.56 3.01 -25.93
CA LYS A 152 -1.87 2.24 -24.89
C LYS A 152 -2.76 1.12 -24.35
N TYR A 153 -4.05 1.42 -24.15
CA TYR A 153 -5.01 0.42 -23.71
C TYR A 153 -5.08 -0.74 -24.71
N ARG A 154 -5.32 -0.45 -26.00
CA ARG A 154 -5.42 -1.49 -27.05
C ARG A 154 -4.17 -2.34 -27.13
N GLU A 155 -3.00 -1.71 -27.13
CA GLU A 155 -1.71 -2.40 -27.20
C GLU A 155 -1.53 -3.34 -25.99
N ALA A 156 -1.73 -2.82 -24.78
CA ALA A 156 -1.50 -3.58 -23.54
C ALA A 156 -2.47 -4.77 -23.39
N VAL A 157 -3.76 -4.57 -23.65
CA VAL A 157 -4.76 -5.65 -23.50
C VAL A 157 -4.64 -6.69 -24.59
N THR A 158 -4.25 -6.29 -25.82
CA THR A 158 -3.98 -7.23 -26.92
C THR A 158 -2.77 -8.09 -26.58
N ALA A 159 -1.67 -7.49 -26.13
CA ALA A 159 -0.47 -8.22 -25.71
C ALA A 159 -0.74 -9.16 -24.51
N ALA A 160 -1.71 -8.82 -23.66
CA ALA A 160 -2.12 -9.63 -22.51
C ALA A 160 -3.10 -10.78 -22.87
N GLY A 161 -3.48 -10.94 -24.14
CA GLY A 161 -4.38 -12.00 -24.61
C GLY A 161 -5.86 -11.68 -24.46
N PHE A 162 -6.27 -10.44 -24.80
CA PHE A 162 -7.65 -9.98 -24.65
C PHE A 162 -8.67 -10.83 -25.46
N ALA A 163 -8.30 -11.29 -26.64
CA ALA A 163 -9.16 -12.11 -27.47
C ALA A 163 -9.49 -13.47 -26.83
N ASP A 164 -8.56 -14.01 -26.04
CA ASP A 164 -8.76 -15.31 -25.40
C ASP A 164 -9.51 -15.20 -24.07
N ASN A 165 -9.16 -14.21 -23.26
CA ASN A 165 -9.79 -13.97 -21.96
C ASN A 165 -9.69 -12.49 -21.57
N PRO A 166 -10.71 -11.69 -21.92
CA PRO A 166 -10.72 -10.25 -21.67
C PRO A 166 -10.54 -9.85 -20.21
N GLU A 167 -11.21 -10.55 -19.30
CA GLU A 167 -11.12 -10.28 -17.86
C GLU A 167 -9.69 -10.44 -17.33
N LYS A 168 -9.04 -11.57 -17.67
CA LYS A 168 -7.65 -11.81 -17.28
C LYS A 168 -6.68 -10.84 -17.97
N ALA A 169 -6.96 -10.46 -19.20
CA ALA A 169 -6.13 -9.50 -19.94
C ALA A 169 -6.17 -8.13 -19.27
N LEU A 170 -7.34 -7.63 -18.88
CA LEU A 170 -7.47 -6.37 -18.12
C LEU A 170 -6.67 -6.41 -16.81
N VAL A 171 -6.81 -7.48 -16.03
CA VAL A 171 -6.07 -7.65 -14.76
C VAL A 171 -4.56 -7.72 -14.96
N ARG A 172 -4.09 -8.32 -16.07
CA ARG A 172 -2.66 -8.44 -16.39
C ARG A 172 -2.07 -7.15 -16.96
N ALA A 173 -2.84 -6.43 -17.78
CA ALA A 173 -2.36 -5.27 -18.51
C ALA A 173 -2.34 -3.99 -17.68
N ILE A 174 -3.34 -3.82 -16.79
CA ILE A 174 -3.59 -2.54 -16.15
C ILE A 174 -3.40 -2.67 -14.61
N SER A 175 -2.64 -1.76 -14.06
CA SER A 175 -2.38 -1.66 -12.62
C SER A 175 -3.65 -1.21 -11.88
N GLY A 176 -3.88 -1.77 -10.70
CA GLY A 176 -5.04 -1.40 -9.86
C GLY A 176 -6.35 -2.10 -10.22
N ILE A 177 -6.44 -2.84 -11.34
CA ILE A 177 -7.64 -3.58 -11.73
C ILE A 177 -7.66 -4.96 -11.05
N SER A 178 -8.72 -5.19 -10.27
CA SER A 178 -9.03 -6.50 -9.67
C SER A 178 -9.89 -7.35 -10.64
N PRO A 179 -9.99 -8.67 -10.43
CA PRO A 179 -10.91 -9.51 -11.23
C PRO A 179 -12.37 -9.03 -11.18
N VAL A 180 -12.85 -8.62 -10.00
CA VAL A 180 -14.21 -8.08 -9.84
C VAL A 180 -14.39 -6.79 -10.65
N MET A 181 -13.39 -5.91 -10.60
CA MET A 181 -13.42 -4.66 -11.37
C MET A 181 -13.34 -4.91 -12.87
N ALA A 182 -12.54 -5.89 -13.31
CA ALA A 182 -12.47 -6.28 -14.71
C ALA A 182 -13.83 -6.82 -15.21
N ALA A 183 -14.48 -7.69 -14.45
CA ALA A 183 -15.80 -8.19 -14.77
C ALA A 183 -16.84 -7.06 -14.86
N GLU A 184 -16.82 -6.09 -13.95
CA GLU A 184 -17.72 -4.94 -13.99
C GLU A 184 -17.46 -4.02 -15.19
N ILE A 185 -16.19 -3.76 -15.52
CA ILE A 185 -15.82 -2.99 -16.72
C ILE A 185 -16.38 -3.65 -17.98
N LEU A 186 -16.19 -4.96 -18.11
CA LEU A 186 -16.69 -5.71 -19.26
C LEU A 186 -18.21 -5.73 -19.29
N PHE A 187 -18.86 -5.88 -18.16
CA PHE A 187 -20.31 -5.80 -18.05
C PHE A 187 -20.85 -4.44 -18.50
N CYS A 188 -20.27 -3.35 -18.02
CA CYS A 188 -20.65 -1.99 -18.43
C CYS A 188 -20.42 -1.78 -19.95
N ALA A 189 -19.31 -2.30 -20.48
CA ALA A 189 -18.99 -2.20 -21.92
C ALA A 189 -19.95 -3.02 -22.80
N ALA A 190 -20.38 -4.20 -22.34
CA ALA A 190 -21.31 -5.07 -23.07
C ALA A 190 -22.78 -4.67 -22.92
N GLY A 191 -23.11 -3.84 -21.95
CA GLY A 191 -24.49 -3.39 -21.67
C GLY A 191 -25.43 -4.46 -21.11
N SER A 192 -24.93 -5.64 -20.75
CA SER A 192 -25.72 -6.76 -20.24
C SER A 192 -24.91 -7.63 -19.27
N ARG A 193 -25.53 -8.07 -18.19
CA ARG A 193 -24.94 -9.03 -17.25
C ARG A 193 -24.97 -10.48 -17.72
N GLU A 194 -25.89 -10.78 -18.63
CA GLU A 194 -26.11 -12.17 -19.05
C GLU A 194 -25.03 -12.67 -20.01
N ASP A 195 -24.42 -11.76 -20.79
CA ASP A 195 -23.32 -12.11 -21.69
C ASP A 195 -22.34 -10.94 -21.86
N PRO A 196 -21.46 -10.68 -20.89
CA PRO A 196 -20.50 -9.58 -20.97
C PRO A 196 -19.47 -9.75 -22.10
N LEU A 197 -19.44 -10.90 -22.75
CA LEU A 197 -18.47 -11.22 -23.81
C LEU A 197 -19.05 -11.15 -25.21
N SER A 198 -20.38 -11.05 -25.37
CA SER A 198 -21.03 -11.21 -26.70
C SER A 198 -21.16 -9.92 -27.52
N ALA A 199 -21.25 -8.77 -26.91
CA ALA A 199 -21.69 -7.56 -27.60
C ALA A 199 -20.57 -6.56 -27.94
N SER A 200 -19.63 -6.29 -27.04
CA SER A 200 -18.71 -5.14 -27.15
C SER A 200 -17.36 -5.43 -27.82
N TYR A 201 -17.08 -6.68 -28.16
CA TYR A 201 -15.81 -7.06 -28.79
C TYR A 201 -15.91 -7.22 -30.30
N ARG A 202 -17.05 -6.90 -30.89
CA ARG A 202 -17.32 -7.02 -32.34
C ARG A 202 -17.16 -5.72 -33.11
N GLU A 203 -16.86 -4.61 -32.44
CA GLU A 203 -16.58 -3.31 -33.05
C GLU A 203 -15.07 -2.99 -32.97
#